data_31fff62a875d8588a2a0cf8806da7870
#
_entry.id   31fff62a875d8588a2a0cf8806da7870
#
_cell.length_a   1.000
_cell.length_b   1.000
_cell.length_c   1.000
_cell.angle_alpha   90.00
_cell.angle_beta   90.00
_cell.angle_gamma   90.00
#
_symmetry.space_group_name_H-M   'P 1'
#
loop_
_entity.id
_entity.type
_entity.pdbx_description
1 polymer ?
#
loop_
_entity_poly.entity_id
_entity_poly.type
_entity_poly.pdbx_seq_one_letter_code
_entity_poly.pdbx_strand_id
1 'polypeptide(L)'
;MRDIKPEGDFVVQGNFTVNEAPQEQFIPFEQMGMEDLRANLEHHSLLAKDERSRINGISFKLLGAALSVGMVLAIWYYIAGKTDLAMFLVGIFGVGMPVALAIKNGEKQSEFELRQLSTIRYISNLIRERTPR
;
A
#
# COMPACT_ATOMS: atom_id res chain seq x y z
N MET A 1 -38.01 16.39 25.24
CA MET A 1 -37.47 16.92 23.96
C MET A 1 -36.74 18.22 24.28
N ARG A 2 -35.45 18.21 24.23
CA ARG A 2 -34.63 19.40 24.41
C ARG A 2 -34.09 19.80 23.03
N ASP A 3 -34.63 20.88 22.50
CA ASP A 3 -34.13 21.54 21.30
C ASP A 3 -32.79 22.19 21.64
N ILE A 4 -31.70 21.63 21.10
CA ILE A 4 -30.40 22.26 21.12
C ILE A 4 -30.33 23.12 19.85
N LYS A 5 -30.57 24.44 19.99
CA LYS A 5 -30.21 25.41 18.98
C LYS A 5 -28.68 25.60 19.03
N PRO A 6 -27.95 25.41 17.95
CA PRO A 6 -26.57 25.89 17.88
C PRO A 6 -26.59 27.38 17.53
N GLU A 7 -26.56 28.23 18.54
CA GLU A 7 -26.14 29.63 18.39
C GLU A 7 -24.60 29.63 18.44
N GLY A 8 -24.00 29.85 17.31
CA GLY A 8 -22.58 30.04 17.14
C GLY A 8 -22.29 30.48 15.73
N ASP A 9 -22.39 31.82 15.49
CA ASP A 9 -21.86 32.44 14.29
C ASP A 9 -20.35 32.17 14.21
N PHE A 10 -19.97 31.17 13.38
CA PHE A 10 -18.59 30.97 12.99
C PHE A 10 -18.24 31.99 11.91
N VAL A 11 -17.85 33.21 12.32
CA VAL A 11 -17.27 34.18 11.39
C VAL A 11 -15.83 33.77 11.12
N VAL A 12 -15.62 33.01 10.04
CA VAL A 12 -14.29 32.79 9.50
C VAL A 12 -13.86 34.05 8.74
N GLN A 13 -13.20 34.98 9.43
CA GLN A 13 -12.42 36.04 8.81
C GLN A 13 -11.11 35.44 8.26
N GLY A 14 -11.18 34.89 7.11
CA GLY A 14 -10.03 34.49 6.31
C GLY A 14 -10.51 34.36 4.87
N ASN A 15 -9.81 34.97 3.93
CA ASN A 15 -9.99 34.75 2.50
C ASN A 15 -9.83 33.26 2.21
N PHE A 16 -10.91 32.50 2.34
CA PHE A 16 -11.00 31.18 1.80
C PHE A 16 -11.20 31.34 0.30
N THR A 17 -10.13 31.48 -0.47
CA THR A 17 -10.17 31.16 -1.87
C THR A 17 -10.34 29.66 -1.94
N VAL A 18 -11.59 29.21 -2.06
CA VAL A 18 -11.89 27.88 -2.57
C VAL A 18 -11.35 27.92 -4.00
N ASN A 19 -10.14 27.41 -4.17
CA ASN A 19 -9.61 27.06 -5.46
C ASN A 19 -10.51 25.88 -5.89
N GLU A 20 -11.63 26.19 -6.54
CA GLU A 20 -12.38 25.21 -7.30
C GLU A 20 -11.40 24.74 -8.37
N ALA A 21 -10.61 23.72 -8.03
CA ALA A 21 -9.95 22.92 -9.03
C ALA A 21 -11.05 22.59 -10.07
N PRO A 22 -10.82 22.83 -11.35
CA PRO A 22 -11.82 22.51 -12.36
C PRO A 22 -12.26 21.10 -12.07
N GLN A 23 -13.58 20.91 -11.83
CA GLN A 23 -14.16 19.59 -11.63
C GLN A 23 -13.76 18.82 -12.88
N GLU A 24 -12.73 17.97 -12.75
CA GLU A 24 -12.36 17.02 -13.80
C GLU A 24 -13.63 16.23 -14.06
N GLN A 25 -14.31 16.57 -15.17
CA GLN A 25 -15.50 15.85 -15.59
C GLN A 25 -15.05 14.40 -15.74
N PHE A 26 -15.60 13.54 -14.87
CA PHE A 26 -15.33 12.12 -14.95
C PHE A 26 -15.79 11.62 -16.32
N ILE A 27 -14.85 11.48 -17.25
CA ILE A 27 -15.09 10.91 -18.56
C ILE A 27 -14.96 9.40 -18.41
N PRO A 28 -16.01 8.61 -18.66
CA PRO A 28 -15.93 7.16 -18.66
C PRO A 28 -14.86 6.65 -19.64
N PHE A 29 -14.15 5.60 -19.30
CA PHE A 29 -13.09 5.02 -20.16
C PHE A 29 -13.57 4.68 -21.58
N GLU A 30 -14.87 4.34 -21.74
CA GLU A 30 -15.49 4.04 -23.02
C GLU A 30 -15.54 5.27 -23.97
N GLN A 31 -15.51 6.48 -23.43
CA GLN A 31 -15.57 7.72 -24.18
C GLN A 31 -14.20 8.36 -24.40
N MET A 32 -13.17 7.82 -23.75
CA MET A 32 -11.79 8.33 -23.86
C MET A 32 -11.16 7.97 -25.21
N GLY A 33 -10.28 8.86 -25.70
CA GLY A 33 -9.44 8.60 -26.85
C GLY A 33 -8.41 7.49 -26.59
N MET A 34 -7.82 6.94 -27.65
CA MET A 34 -6.79 5.88 -27.52
C MET A 34 -5.55 6.37 -26.77
N GLU A 35 -5.19 7.61 -26.91
CA GLU A 35 -4.04 8.24 -26.25
C GLU A 35 -4.28 8.39 -24.75
N ASP A 36 -5.47 8.88 -24.39
CA ASP A 36 -5.89 9.02 -23.00
C ASP A 36 -6.01 7.66 -22.30
N LEU A 37 -6.53 6.64 -23.01
CA LEU A 37 -6.58 5.27 -22.48
C LEU A 37 -5.18 4.71 -22.18
N ARG A 38 -4.20 4.97 -23.06
CA ARG A 38 -2.81 4.56 -22.84
C ARG A 38 -2.17 5.30 -21.67
N ALA A 39 -2.40 6.61 -21.56
CA ALA A 39 -1.91 7.41 -20.45
C ALA A 39 -2.50 6.93 -19.11
N ASN A 40 -3.81 6.63 -19.06
CA ASN A 40 -4.46 6.07 -17.88
C ASN A 40 -3.93 4.66 -17.56
N LEU A 41 -3.70 3.81 -18.55
CA LEU A 41 -3.10 2.49 -18.35
C LEU A 41 -1.72 2.61 -17.69
N GLU A 42 -0.88 3.49 -18.19
CA GLU A 42 0.45 3.76 -17.62
C GLU A 42 0.34 4.28 -16.20
N HIS A 43 -0.52 5.26 -15.95
CA HIS A 43 -0.76 5.82 -14.61
C HIS A 43 -1.15 4.73 -13.59
N HIS A 44 -2.16 3.92 -13.90
CA HIS A 44 -2.59 2.83 -13.03
C HIS A 44 -1.52 1.76 -12.84
N SER A 45 -0.70 1.51 -13.86
CA SER A 45 0.43 0.56 -13.77
C SER A 45 1.52 1.07 -12.81
N LEU A 46 1.80 2.37 -12.81
CA LEU A 46 2.74 2.99 -11.89
C LEU A 46 2.22 2.92 -10.46
N LEU A 47 0.94 3.25 -10.23
CA LEU A 47 0.32 3.15 -8.91
C LEU A 47 0.38 1.72 -8.34
N ALA A 48 0.12 0.71 -9.18
CA ALA A 48 0.22 -0.69 -8.77
C ALA A 48 1.67 -1.08 -8.41
N LYS A 49 2.66 -0.62 -9.19
CA LYS A 49 4.08 -0.86 -8.92
C LYS A 49 4.55 -0.17 -7.64
N ASP A 50 4.14 1.07 -7.40
CA ASP A 50 4.49 1.82 -6.21
C ASP A 50 3.96 1.15 -4.95
N GLU A 51 2.71 0.70 -4.97
CA GLU A 51 2.12 -0.04 -3.85
C GLU A 51 2.87 -1.36 -3.60
N ARG A 52 3.20 -2.10 -4.65
CA ARG A 52 4.00 -3.33 -4.53
C ARG A 52 5.39 -3.06 -3.99
N SER A 53 6.04 -1.98 -4.44
CA SER A 53 7.34 -1.55 -3.93
C SER A 53 7.27 -1.19 -2.45
N ARG A 54 6.21 -0.51 -2.02
CA ARG A 54 5.97 -0.17 -0.61
C ARG A 54 5.83 -1.41 0.26
N ILE A 55 5.02 -2.39 -0.17
CA ILE A 55 4.83 -3.65 0.55
C ILE A 55 6.13 -4.45 0.63
N ASN A 56 6.87 -4.55 -0.47
CA ASN A 56 8.17 -5.21 -0.49
C ASN A 56 9.16 -4.50 0.45
N GLY A 57 9.17 -3.17 0.48
CA GLY A 57 10.01 -2.39 1.41
C GLY A 57 9.72 -2.71 2.87
N ILE A 58 8.46 -2.89 3.26
CA ILE A 58 8.08 -3.32 4.61
C ILE A 58 8.57 -4.75 4.89
N SER A 59 8.39 -5.68 3.94
CA SER A 59 8.86 -7.06 4.08
C SER A 59 10.37 -7.14 4.22
N PHE A 60 11.13 -6.35 3.46
CA PHE A 60 12.60 -6.25 3.61
C PHE A 60 13.03 -5.71 4.96
N LYS A 61 12.32 -4.71 5.51
CA LYS A 61 12.61 -4.19 6.85
C LYS A 61 12.35 -5.23 7.93
N LEU A 62 11.27 -6.01 7.81
CA LEU A 62 10.96 -7.11 8.73
C LEU A 62 12.03 -8.21 8.67
N LEU A 63 12.48 -8.58 7.48
CA LEU A 63 13.57 -9.56 7.30
C LEU A 63 14.89 -9.04 7.86
N GLY A 64 15.21 -7.76 7.65
CA GLY A 64 16.39 -7.12 8.23
C GLY A 64 16.37 -7.14 9.76
N ALA A 65 15.22 -6.84 10.36
CA ALA A 65 15.03 -6.93 11.81
C ALA A 65 15.22 -8.36 12.32
N ALA A 66 14.63 -9.36 11.63
CA ALA A 66 14.79 -10.76 11.98
C ALA A 66 16.25 -11.22 11.91
N LEU A 67 17.00 -10.81 10.88
CA LEU A 67 18.42 -11.11 10.76
C LEU A 67 19.24 -10.48 11.89
N SER A 68 18.94 -9.23 12.28
CA SER A 68 19.62 -8.56 13.38
C SER A 68 19.43 -9.29 14.70
N VAL A 69 18.19 -9.72 15.00
CA VAL A 69 17.90 -10.51 16.19
C VAL A 69 18.58 -11.89 16.13
N GLY A 70 18.58 -12.52 14.95
CA GLY A 70 19.27 -13.80 14.74
C GLY A 70 20.78 -13.70 15.01
N MET A 71 21.43 -12.62 14.57
CA MET A 71 22.84 -12.37 14.88
C MET A 71 23.09 -12.22 16.40
N VAL A 72 22.25 -11.44 17.08
CA VAL A 72 22.36 -11.28 18.55
C VAL A 72 22.20 -12.62 19.26
N LEU A 73 21.24 -13.44 18.84
CA LEU A 73 21.06 -14.79 19.40
C LEU A 73 22.25 -15.71 19.14
N ALA A 74 22.84 -15.64 17.94
CA ALA A 74 24.03 -16.43 17.63
C ALA A 74 25.23 -16.04 18.50
N ILE A 75 25.47 -14.75 18.72
CA ILE A 75 26.50 -14.24 19.60
C ILE A 75 26.22 -14.68 21.05
N TRP A 76 24.98 -14.56 21.52
CA TRP A 76 24.57 -14.99 22.85
C TRP A 76 24.84 -16.48 23.06
N TYR A 77 24.42 -17.33 22.09
CA TYR A 77 24.70 -18.75 22.11
C TYR A 77 26.21 -19.07 22.21
N TYR A 78 27.01 -18.35 21.41
CA TYR A 78 28.45 -18.53 21.42
C TYR A 78 29.10 -18.19 22.78
N ILE A 79 28.62 -17.14 23.45
CA ILE A 79 29.12 -16.71 24.76
C ILE A 79 28.61 -17.63 25.91
N ALA A 80 27.32 -17.93 25.88
CA ALA A 80 26.67 -18.72 26.97
C ALA A 80 26.98 -20.20 26.89
N GLY A 81 27.29 -20.74 25.72
CA GLY A 81 27.60 -22.15 25.48
C GLY A 81 26.43 -23.10 25.65
N LYS A 82 25.24 -22.58 25.94
CA LYS A 82 24.01 -23.37 26.17
C LYS A 82 22.77 -22.59 25.73
N THR A 83 21.75 -23.32 25.34
CA THR A 83 20.43 -22.75 25.04
C THR A 83 19.59 -22.76 26.33
N ASP A 84 18.86 -21.65 26.55
CA ASP A 84 17.86 -21.54 27.62
C ASP A 84 16.48 -21.22 27.04
N LEU A 85 15.46 -21.31 27.88
CA LEU A 85 14.08 -21.07 27.49
C LEU A 85 13.89 -19.61 26.97
N ALA A 86 14.59 -18.66 27.58
CA ALA A 86 14.51 -17.23 27.16
C ALA A 86 15.04 -17.05 25.75
N MET A 87 16.16 -17.67 25.41
CA MET A 87 16.75 -17.65 24.09
C MET A 87 15.82 -18.27 23.04
N PHE A 88 15.13 -19.35 23.38
CA PHE A 88 14.16 -19.98 22.50
C PHE A 88 12.95 -19.09 22.23
N LEU A 89 12.41 -18.45 23.27
CA LEU A 89 11.30 -17.50 23.13
C LEU A 89 11.70 -16.29 22.28
N VAL A 90 12.87 -15.71 22.50
CA VAL A 90 13.39 -14.59 21.68
C VAL A 90 13.56 -15.04 20.22
N GLY A 91 13.99 -16.27 19.96
CA GLY A 91 14.08 -16.85 18.62
C GLY A 91 12.73 -16.92 17.92
N ILE A 92 11.71 -17.44 18.59
CA ILE A 92 10.36 -17.56 18.02
C ILE A 92 9.76 -16.16 17.73
N PHE A 93 9.76 -15.28 18.71
CA PHE A 93 9.11 -13.97 18.57
C PHE A 93 9.97 -12.96 17.82
N GLY A 94 11.28 -12.97 18.00
CA GLY A 94 12.17 -11.99 17.39
C GLY A 94 12.59 -12.34 15.96
N VAL A 95 12.63 -13.62 15.60
CA VAL A 95 12.99 -14.07 14.25
C VAL A 95 11.77 -14.66 13.53
N GLY A 96 11.10 -15.63 14.16
CA GLY A 96 10.01 -16.38 13.53
C GLY A 96 8.81 -15.51 13.16
N MET A 97 8.37 -14.63 14.04
CA MET A 97 7.20 -13.79 13.81
C MET A 97 7.41 -12.74 12.70
N PRO A 98 8.52 -11.96 12.67
CA PRO A 98 8.80 -11.05 11.59
C PRO A 98 8.95 -11.73 10.23
N VAL A 99 9.56 -12.92 10.18
CA VAL A 99 9.68 -13.70 8.94
C VAL A 99 8.31 -14.15 8.45
N ALA A 100 7.47 -14.70 9.33
CA ALA A 100 6.11 -15.10 8.97
C ALA A 100 5.26 -13.93 8.45
N LEU A 101 5.38 -12.75 9.09
CA LEU A 101 4.70 -11.53 8.63
C LEU A 101 5.23 -11.04 7.26
N ALA A 102 6.55 -11.12 7.04
CA ALA A 102 7.16 -10.74 5.78
C ALA A 102 6.66 -11.62 4.62
N ILE A 103 6.57 -12.94 4.83
CA ILE A 103 6.03 -13.90 3.85
C ILE A 103 4.55 -13.58 3.58
N LYS A 104 3.74 -13.45 4.63
CA LYS A 104 2.31 -13.15 4.50
C LYS A 104 2.04 -11.84 3.75
N ASN A 105 2.84 -10.81 3.99
CA ASN A 105 2.73 -9.54 3.28
C ASN A 105 3.17 -9.67 1.82
N GLY A 106 4.18 -10.51 1.53
CA GLY A 106 4.64 -10.78 0.17
C GLY A 106 3.62 -11.54 -0.68
N GLU A 107 2.86 -12.46 -0.08
CA GLU A 107 1.85 -13.27 -0.77
C GLU A 107 0.53 -12.53 -1.01
N LYS A 108 0.14 -11.65 -0.09
CA LYS A 108 -1.11 -10.91 -0.21
C LYS A 108 -0.95 -9.68 -1.11
N GLN A 109 -1.76 -9.61 -2.14
CA GLN A 109 -2.00 -8.37 -2.86
C GLN A 109 -2.89 -7.46 -2.00
N SER A 110 -2.55 -6.17 -1.92
CA SER A 110 -3.41 -5.21 -1.22
C SER A 110 -4.70 -5.01 -2.01
N GLU A 111 -5.78 -4.63 -1.32
CA GLU A 111 -7.06 -4.30 -2.00
C GLU A 111 -6.87 -3.15 -3.00
N PHE A 112 -5.96 -2.23 -2.71
CA PHE A 112 -5.61 -1.15 -3.61
C PHE A 112 -4.94 -1.70 -4.88
N GLU A 113 -3.94 -2.57 -4.74
CA GLU A 113 -3.26 -3.24 -5.86
C GLU A 113 -4.26 -4.01 -6.73
N LEU A 114 -5.17 -4.76 -6.11
CA LEU A 114 -6.22 -5.51 -6.82
C LEU A 114 -7.15 -4.60 -7.63
N ARG A 115 -7.55 -3.46 -7.06
CA ARG A 115 -8.37 -2.46 -7.77
C ARG A 115 -7.62 -1.89 -8.97
N GLN A 116 -6.34 -1.53 -8.80
CA GLN A 116 -5.52 -1.02 -9.91
C GLN A 116 -5.37 -2.07 -11.02
N LEU A 117 -5.11 -3.33 -10.67
CA LEU A 117 -4.99 -4.43 -11.63
C LEU A 117 -6.30 -4.71 -12.37
N SER A 118 -7.46 -4.60 -11.71
CA SER A 118 -8.76 -4.73 -12.37
C SER A 118 -9.01 -3.62 -13.37
N THR A 119 -8.67 -2.36 -13.02
CA THR A 119 -8.76 -1.20 -13.91
C THR A 119 -7.81 -1.33 -15.10
N ILE A 120 -6.57 -1.74 -14.88
CA ILE A 120 -5.58 -2.01 -15.93
C ILE A 120 -6.13 -3.03 -16.92
N ARG A 121 -6.69 -4.14 -16.42
CA ARG A 121 -7.27 -5.20 -17.26
C ARG A 121 -8.43 -4.68 -18.10
N TYR A 122 -9.30 -3.89 -17.50
CA TYR A 122 -10.44 -3.27 -18.18
C TYR A 122 -9.98 -2.34 -19.31
N ILE A 123 -9.08 -1.39 -19.03
CA ILE A 123 -8.54 -0.46 -20.04
C ILE A 123 -7.80 -1.23 -21.14
N SER A 124 -7.01 -2.23 -20.80
CA SER A 124 -6.28 -3.07 -21.77
C SER A 124 -7.22 -3.80 -22.72
N ASN A 125 -8.36 -4.30 -22.23
CA ASN A 125 -9.37 -4.91 -23.08
C ASN A 125 -10.01 -3.91 -24.04
N LEU A 126 -10.35 -2.70 -23.56
CA LEU A 126 -10.89 -1.62 -24.42
C LEU A 126 -9.90 -1.23 -25.52
N ILE A 127 -8.62 -1.11 -25.21
CA ILE A 127 -7.56 -0.81 -26.18
C ILE A 127 -7.50 -1.92 -27.23
N ARG A 128 -7.55 -3.19 -26.79
CA ARG A 128 -7.50 -4.34 -27.70
C ARG A 128 -8.72 -4.42 -28.63
N GLU A 129 -9.90 -4.09 -28.14
CA GLU A 129 -11.12 -4.08 -28.94
C GLU A 129 -11.13 -2.96 -30.01
N ARG A 130 -10.51 -1.82 -29.71
CA ARG A 130 -10.42 -0.69 -30.61
C ARG A 130 -9.24 -0.72 -31.58
N THR A 131 -8.28 -1.64 -31.38
CA THR A 131 -7.15 -1.81 -32.29
C THR A 131 -7.54 -2.85 -33.34
N PRO A 132 -7.83 -2.42 -34.62
CA PRO A 132 -8.14 -3.37 -35.68
C PRO A 132 -6.92 -4.26 -35.94
N ARG A 133 -7.19 -5.56 -36.19
CA ARG A 133 -6.18 -6.54 -36.62
C ARG A 133 -5.77 -6.29 -38.05
#